data_49d60563546194ae9d70e3be10100dc2
#
_entry.id   49d60563546194ae9d70e3be10100dc2
#
_cell.length_a   1.000
_cell.length_b   1.000
_cell.length_c   1.000
_cell.angle_alpha   90.00
_cell.angle_beta   90.00
_cell.angle_gamma   90.00
#
_symmetry.space_group_name_H-M   'P 1'
#
loop_
_entity.id
_entity.type
_entity.pdbx_description
1 polymer ?
#
loop_
_entity_poly.entity_id
_entity_poly.type
_entity_poly.pdbx_seq_one_letter_code
_entity_poly.pdbx_strand_id
1 'polypeptide(L)'
;MRAAVAYGATPLWRVLVSPKMLAIAAMAASSGYPNQLTEGALQAWLKDAGASNTTIGLMSYVALPYLLKFLWAPFVDRYPLPFLGRRRGWMLAMQLAIAVALAVFAFQDPQRALTPFAVCAVAIVFFSATQDIAIDAWRTDISLPEERGPAAAATNLGYRLFSYLALACALIVADYFGWRLAFLVLAAAMLLFCAATVLAPSSHNVYEPRTLAESVIEPVRELLGSPNALALIFVVLLFKIGDAFANKLFTPFVMDVGFSKTEIGTIVKPLFTAGSLAGVLLGGLVMVRLGLLRSMLTFGVMQAVSNLLYCLMAVAAKSYVLMGLAVLIEHVAAAMGNIALVALIMAMCDRRYSA
;
A
#
# COMPACT_ATOMS: atom_id res chain seq x y z
N MET A 1 -23.69 6.98 -18.57
CA MET A 1 -24.69 5.89 -18.69
C MET A 1 -24.25 4.74 -19.61
N ARG A 2 -23.67 4.98 -20.80
CA ARG A 2 -23.22 3.88 -21.71
C ARG A 2 -22.03 3.04 -21.17
N ALA A 3 -21.13 3.62 -20.40
CA ALA A 3 -19.96 2.89 -19.83
C ALA A 3 -20.38 1.93 -18.68
N ALA A 4 -21.34 2.31 -17.84
CA ALA A 4 -21.84 1.47 -16.75
C ALA A 4 -22.51 0.18 -17.27
N VAL A 5 -23.18 0.25 -18.44
CA VAL A 5 -23.81 -0.90 -19.08
C VAL A 5 -22.76 -1.88 -19.64
N ALA A 6 -21.62 -1.38 -20.11
CA ALA A 6 -20.53 -2.20 -20.64
C ALA A 6 -19.83 -3.06 -19.55
N TYR A 7 -19.67 -2.52 -18.33
CA TYR A 7 -19.07 -3.26 -17.22
C TYR A 7 -19.98 -4.36 -16.65
N GLY A 8 -21.30 -4.20 -16.70
CA GLY A 8 -22.25 -5.23 -16.24
C GLY A 8 -22.26 -6.51 -17.08
N ALA A 9 -21.83 -6.44 -18.35
CA ALA A 9 -21.81 -7.56 -19.29
C ALA A 9 -20.43 -8.22 -19.46
N THR A 10 -19.33 -7.56 -19.03
CA THR A 10 -17.99 -8.11 -19.13
C THR A 10 -17.66 -9.04 -17.95
N PRO A 11 -17.04 -10.21 -18.20
CA PRO A 11 -16.55 -11.06 -17.12
C PRO A 11 -15.57 -10.28 -16.25
N LEU A 12 -15.77 -10.32 -14.94
CA LEU A 12 -15.02 -9.50 -13.95
C LEU A 12 -13.50 -9.65 -14.04
N TRP A 13 -13.01 -10.85 -14.37
CA TRP A 13 -11.59 -11.11 -14.56
C TRP A 13 -10.99 -10.30 -15.73
N ARG A 14 -11.78 -10.04 -16.81
CA ARG A 14 -11.32 -9.21 -17.94
C ARG A 14 -11.12 -7.75 -17.54
N VAL A 15 -11.88 -7.28 -16.57
CA VAL A 15 -11.69 -5.92 -16.03
C VAL A 15 -10.36 -5.82 -15.33
N LEU A 16 -10.03 -6.78 -14.44
CA LEU A 16 -8.75 -6.79 -13.69
C LEU A 16 -7.52 -7.00 -14.59
N VAL A 17 -7.65 -7.72 -15.69
CA VAL A 17 -6.56 -7.99 -16.65
C VAL A 17 -6.49 -6.94 -17.76
N SER A 18 -7.31 -5.89 -17.70
CA SER A 18 -7.24 -4.80 -18.68
C SER A 18 -5.89 -4.09 -18.62
N PRO A 19 -5.35 -3.58 -19.77
CA PRO A 19 -4.07 -2.89 -19.79
C PRO A 19 -3.97 -1.74 -18.77
N LYS A 20 -5.10 -1.07 -18.51
CA LYS A 20 -5.21 0.01 -17.52
C LYS A 20 -5.03 -0.51 -16.09
N MET A 21 -5.69 -1.59 -15.71
CA MET A 21 -5.57 -2.19 -14.37
C MET A 21 -4.20 -2.83 -14.17
N LEU A 22 -3.62 -3.42 -15.22
CA LEU A 22 -2.24 -3.91 -15.18
C LEU A 22 -1.22 -2.77 -14.99
N ALA A 23 -1.43 -1.62 -15.65
CA ALA A 23 -0.60 -0.44 -15.43
C ALA A 23 -0.74 0.08 -13.98
N ILE A 24 -1.96 0.12 -13.43
CA ILE A 24 -2.20 0.49 -12.02
C ILE A 24 -1.49 -0.50 -11.08
N ALA A 25 -1.60 -1.80 -11.32
CA ALA A 25 -0.93 -2.81 -10.51
C ALA A 25 0.60 -2.70 -10.59
N ALA A 26 1.17 -2.45 -11.78
CA ALA A 26 2.60 -2.25 -11.98
C ALA A 26 3.13 -1.00 -11.25
N MET A 27 2.38 0.12 -11.31
CA MET A 27 2.75 1.32 -10.56
C MET A 27 2.65 1.11 -9.05
N ALA A 28 1.61 0.46 -8.57
CA ALA A 28 1.47 0.09 -7.17
C ALA A 28 2.57 -0.89 -6.72
N ALA A 29 3.00 -1.81 -7.59
CA ALA A 29 4.13 -2.69 -7.35
C ALA A 29 5.42 -1.89 -7.14
N SER A 30 5.68 -0.89 -7.97
CA SER A 30 6.86 -0.03 -7.85
C SER A 30 6.87 0.80 -6.55
N SER A 31 5.69 1.11 -6.00
CA SER A 31 5.50 1.82 -4.73
C SER A 31 5.70 0.87 -3.52
N GLY A 32 5.10 -0.31 -3.54
CA GLY A 32 5.24 -1.30 -2.47
C GLY A 32 6.65 -1.87 -2.32
N TYR A 33 7.38 -1.90 -3.40
CA TYR A 33 8.71 -2.46 -3.51
C TYR A 33 9.75 -1.86 -2.53
N PRO A 34 9.94 -0.53 -2.41
CA PRO A 34 10.92 0.03 -1.48
C PRO A 34 10.48 -0.02 -0.02
N ASN A 35 9.18 -0.06 0.26
CA ASN A 35 8.67 -0.03 1.62
C ASN A 35 9.13 -1.23 2.45
N GLN A 36 8.99 -2.44 1.93
CA GLN A 36 9.42 -3.66 2.62
C GLN A 36 10.95 -3.80 2.70
N LEU A 37 11.69 -3.15 1.80
CA LEU A 37 13.14 -3.12 1.88
C LEU A 37 13.62 -2.37 3.12
N THR A 38 12.96 -1.27 3.46
CA THR A 38 13.31 -0.46 4.62
C THR A 38 12.79 -1.04 5.94
N GLU A 39 11.67 -1.75 5.93
CA GLU A 39 11.14 -2.39 7.14
C GLU A 39 11.74 -3.78 7.38
N GLY A 40 11.85 -4.62 6.36
CA GLY A 40 12.30 -6.01 6.50
C GLY A 40 13.78 -6.22 6.22
N ALA A 41 14.25 -5.88 5.01
CA ALA A 41 15.62 -6.15 4.59
C ALA A 41 16.63 -5.28 5.36
N LEU A 42 16.30 -4.02 5.67
CA LEU A 42 17.13 -3.14 6.49
C LEU A 42 17.38 -3.74 7.88
N GLN A 43 16.32 -4.22 8.52
CA GLN A 43 16.41 -4.83 9.85
C GLN A 43 17.25 -6.12 9.82
N ALA A 44 17.05 -6.95 8.79
CA ALA A 44 17.84 -8.16 8.60
C ALA A 44 19.32 -7.85 8.39
N TRP A 45 19.64 -6.87 7.54
CA TRP A 45 21.03 -6.47 7.32
C TRP A 45 21.70 -5.91 8.59
N LEU A 46 21.00 -5.07 9.35
CA LEU A 46 21.50 -4.58 10.64
C LEU A 46 21.73 -5.72 11.64
N LYS A 47 20.86 -6.73 11.65
CA LYS A 47 21.02 -7.90 12.49
C LYS A 47 22.26 -8.72 12.12
N ASP A 48 22.46 -8.97 10.83
CA ASP A 48 23.64 -9.67 10.29
C ASP A 48 24.94 -8.87 10.58
N ALA A 49 24.84 -7.55 10.57
CA ALA A 49 25.94 -6.66 10.92
C ALA A 49 26.22 -6.60 12.44
N GLY A 50 25.47 -7.33 13.27
CA GLY A 50 25.66 -7.35 14.73
C GLY A 50 25.13 -6.11 15.46
N ALA A 51 24.25 -5.32 14.84
CA ALA A 51 23.66 -4.16 15.48
C ALA A 51 22.77 -4.55 16.67
N SER A 52 22.77 -3.71 17.72
CA SER A 52 21.92 -3.91 18.89
C SER A 52 20.43 -3.79 18.54
N ASN A 53 19.56 -4.46 19.30
CA ASN A 53 18.11 -4.35 19.12
C ASN A 53 17.62 -2.89 19.29
N THR A 54 18.31 -2.10 20.13
CA THR A 54 18.03 -0.67 20.28
C THR A 54 18.34 0.10 18.99
N THR A 55 19.47 -0.18 18.33
CA THR A 55 19.84 0.42 17.04
C THR A 55 18.84 0.05 15.96
N ILE A 56 18.44 -1.23 15.89
CA ILE A 56 17.42 -1.71 14.93
C ILE A 56 16.07 -1.01 15.18
N GLY A 57 15.68 -0.87 16.45
CA GLY A 57 14.46 -0.14 16.83
C GLY A 57 14.49 1.34 16.43
N LEU A 58 15.62 2.02 16.66
CA LEU A 58 15.82 3.42 16.24
C LEU A 58 15.77 3.57 14.71
N MET A 59 16.27 2.60 13.97
CA MET A 59 16.18 2.61 12.50
C MET A 59 14.75 2.51 11.96
N SER A 60 13.76 2.13 12.77
CA SER A 60 12.34 2.21 12.37
C SER A 60 11.88 3.65 12.10
N TYR A 61 12.53 4.66 12.66
CA TYR A 61 12.27 6.07 12.35
C TYR A 61 12.62 6.47 10.90
N VAL A 62 13.37 5.64 10.18
CA VAL A 62 13.60 5.79 8.73
C VAL A 62 12.27 5.85 7.96
N ALA A 63 11.19 5.24 8.48
CA ALA A 63 9.87 5.28 7.87
C ALA A 63 9.09 6.61 8.06
N LEU A 64 9.62 7.57 8.83
CA LEU A 64 8.95 8.86 9.08
C LEU A 64 8.50 9.61 7.80
N PRO A 65 9.25 9.64 6.69
CA PRO A 65 8.79 10.30 5.47
C PRO A 65 7.44 9.78 4.98
N TYR A 66 7.09 8.50 5.14
CA TYR A 66 5.77 8.01 4.77
C TYR A 66 4.64 8.62 5.60
N LEU A 67 4.87 8.88 6.87
CA LEU A 67 3.90 9.54 7.75
C LEU A 67 3.77 11.03 7.44
N LEU A 68 4.86 11.66 7.04
CA LEU A 68 4.96 13.10 6.82
C LEU A 68 4.71 13.52 5.36
N LYS A 69 4.49 12.57 4.44
CA LYS A 69 4.38 12.85 3.00
C LYS A 69 3.33 13.90 2.64
N PHE A 70 2.29 14.07 3.46
CA PHE A 70 1.26 15.09 3.27
C PHE A 70 1.81 16.51 3.32
N LEU A 71 2.96 16.75 3.97
CA LEU A 71 3.58 18.08 4.06
C LEU A 71 4.10 18.58 2.72
N TRP A 72 4.56 17.69 1.84
CA TRP A 72 5.08 18.07 0.52
C TRP A 72 4.22 17.57 -0.66
N ALA A 73 3.13 16.87 -0.40
CA ALA A 73 2.18 16.47 -1.43
C ALA A 73 1.70 17.68 -2.28
N PRO A 74 1.38 18.84 -1.68
CA PRO A 74 1.01 20.04 -2.44
C PRO A 74 2.10 20.55 -3.38
N PHE A 75 3.38 20.31 -3.04
CA PHE A 75 4.49 20.67 -3.91
C PHE A 75 4.53 19.78 -5.16
N VAL A 76 4.39 18.46 -4.98
CA VAL A 76 4.30 17.50 -6.09
C VAL A 76 3.10 17.80 -6.99
N ASP A 77 2.01 18.25 -6.38
CA ASP A 77 0.78 18.62 -7.08
C ASP A 77 0.93 19.92 -7.87
N ARG A 78 1.67 20.89 -7.36
CA ARG A 78 1.83 22.21 -7.96
C ARG A 78 2.86 22.25 -9.08
N TYR A 79 3.98 21.54 -8.96
CA TYR A 79 5.10 21.67 -9.88
C TYR A 79 5.21 20.47 -10.84
N PRO A 80 4.75 20.61 -12.11
CA PRO A 80 4.95 19.56 -13.09
C PRO A 80 6.43 19.47 -13.49
N LEU A 81 6.91 18.26 -13.71
CA LEU A 81 8.23 18.05 -14.34
C LEU A 81 8.11 18.18 -15.86
N PRO A 82 9.16 18.65 -16.57
CA PRO A 82 9.09 19.02 -17.99
C PRO A 82 9.03 17.82 -18.94
N PHE A 83 8.86 16.59 -18.45
CA PHE A 83 8.82 15.36 -19.23
C PHE A 83 7.68 14.44 -18.78
N LEU A 84 7.09 13.70 -19.71
CA LEU A 84 6.00 12.72 -19.51
C LEU A 84 4.71 13.27 -18.86
N GLY A 85 4.60 14.59 -18.72
CA GLY A 85 3.47 15.24 -18.05
C GLY A 85 3.56 15.19 -16.53
N ARG A 86 2.58 15.85 -15.87
CA ARG A 86 2.60 16.16 -14.44
C ARG A 86 2.82 14.97 -13.51
N ARG A 87 2.05 13.89 -13.67
CA ARG A 87 2.11 12.74 -12.76
C ARG A 87 3.23 11.77 -13.08
N ARG A 88 3.30 11.33 -14.35
CA ARG A 88 4.30 10.35 -14.77
C ARG A 88 5.73 10.88 -14.72
N GLY A 89 5.92 12.20 -14.89
CA GLY A 89 7.22 12.84 -14.70
C GLY A 89 7.75 12.64 -13.28
N TRP A 90 6.93 12.92 -12.26
CA TRP A 90 7.30 12.67 -10.86
C TRP A 90 7.53 11.19 -10.57
N MET A 91 6.64 10.31 -11.08
CA MET A 91 6.81 8.85 -10.91
C MET A 91 8.17 8.40 -11.44
N LEU A 92 8.51 8.77 -12.68
CA LEU A 92 9.78 8.38 -13.31
C LEU A 92 10.99 8.97 -12.59
N ALA A 93 10.94 10.26 -12.22
CA ALA A 93 12.03 10.92 -11.51
C ALA A 93 12.32 10.24 -10.17
N MET A 94 11.27 9.91 -9.41
CA MET A 94 11.42 9.24 -8.13
C MET A 94 11.88 7.79 -8.27
N GLN A 95 11.39 7.05 -9.28
CA GLN A 95 11.88 5.70 -9.58
C GLN A 95 13.37 5.68 -9.93
N LEU A 96 13.84 6.62 -10.73
CA LEU A 96 15.27 6.77 -11.02
C LEU A 96 16.05 7.14 -9.76
N ALA A 97 15.54 8.07 -8.95
CA ALA A 97 16.17 8.44 -7.68
C ALA A 97 16.25 7.25 -6.70
N ILE A 98 15.20 6.42 -6.62
CA ILE A 98 15.19 5.19 -5.82
C ILE A 98 16.20 4.18 -6.35
N ALA A 99 16.27 3.97 -7.66
CA ALA A 99 17.23 3.05 -8.28
C ALA A 99 18.68 3.47 -7.97
N VAL A 100 19.00 4.76 -8.09
CA VAL A 100 20.31 5.32 -7.75
C VAL A 100 20.56 5.19 -6.23
N ALA A 101 19.59 5.54 -5.39
CA ALA A 101 19.72 5.45 -3.94
C ALA A 101 19.94 4.00 -3.47
N LEU A 102 19.22 3.02 -4.05
CA LEU A 102 19.44 1.59 -3.78
C LEU A 102 20.84 1.13 -4.24
N ALA A 103 21.30 1.60 -5.40
CA ALA A 103 22.65 1.29 -5.87
C ALA A 103 23.73 1.89 -4.94
N VAL A 104 23.55 3.12 -4.47
CA VAL A 104 24.44 3.74 -3.48
C VAL A 104 24.37 3.00 -2.15
N PHE A 105 23.16 2.63 -1.71
CA PHE A 105 22.92 1.90 -0.48
C PHE A 105 23.62 0.53 -0.46
N ALA A 106 23.72 -0.15 -1.61
CA ALA A 106 24.40 -1.42 -1.78
C ALA A 106 25.91 -1.36 -1.38
N PHE A 107 26.52 -0.18 -1.40
CA PHE A 107 27.92 0.02 -1.01
C PHE A 107 28.10 0.56 0.42
N GLN A 108 27.02 0.76 1.16
CA GLN A 108 27.10 1.14 2.55
C GLN A 108 27.46 -0.05 3.43
N ASP A 109 28.09 0.25 4.56
CA ASP A 109 28.44 -0.74 5.57
C ASP A 109 27.96 -0.22 6.93
N PRO A 110 26.90 -0.82 7.51
CA PRO A 110 26.35 -0.37 8.79
C PRO A 110 27.32 -0.57 9.97
N GLN A 111 28.32 -1.47 9.83
CA GLN A 111 29.35 -1.67 10.87
C GLN A 111 30.37 -0.54 10.90
N ARG A 112 30.70 0.01 9.72
CA ARG A 112 31.71 1.08 9.59
C ARG A 112 31.13 2.46 9.85
N ALA A 113 29.93 2.74 9.32
CA ALA A 113 29.35 4.07 9.37
C ALA A 113 27.81 4.02 9.35
N LEU A 114 27.21 4.00 10.53
CA LEU A 114 25.76 3.93 10.70
C LEU A 114 25.04 5.19 10.18
N THR A 115 25.66 6.38 10.32
CA THR A 115 25.02 7.64 9.88
C THR A 115 24.80 7.72 8.37
N PRO A 116 25.79 7.53 7.47
CA PRO A 116 25.54 7.53 6.04
C PRO A 116 24.60 6.38 5.61
N PHE A 117 24.66 5.22 6.27
CA PHE A 117 23.72 4.12 6.07
C PHE A 117 22.27 4.58 6.35
N ALA A 118 22.02 5.22 7.50
CA ALA A 118 20.71 5.75 7.87
C ALA A 118 20.23 6.85 6.92
N VAL A 119 21.12 7.77 6.52
CA VAL A 119 20.81 8.86 5.58
C VAL A 119 20.38 8.30 4.23
N CYS A 120 21.10 7.31 3.69
CA CYS A 120 20.72 6.65 2.45
C CYS A 120 19.36 5.94 2.58
N ALA A 121 19.09 5.26 3.69
CA ALA A 121 17.82 4.61 3.94
C ALA A 121 16.67 5.63 4.00
N VAL A 122 16.85 6.77 4.70
CA VAL A 122 15.86 7.86 4.72
C VAL A 122 15.64 8.44 3.33
N ALA A 123 16.69 8.60 2.52
CA ALA A 123 16.56 9.09 1.15
C ALA A 123 15.72 8.15 0.28
N ILE A 124 15.94 6.81 0.37
CA ILE A 124 15.11 5.82 -0.33
C ILE A 124 13.65 5.97 0.07
N VAL A 125 13.36 6.08 1.37
CA VAL A 125 11.99 6.24 1.88
C VAL A 125 11.37 7.56 1.43
N PHE A 126 12.12 8.64 1.44
CA PHE A 126 11.64 9.96 0.99
C PHE A 126 11.26 9.94 -0.49
N PHE A 127 12.11 9.38 -1.34
CA PHE A 127 11.80 9.24 -2.77
C PHE A 127 10.62 8.31 -3.00
N SER A 128 10.53 7.21 -2.24
CA SER A 128 9.41 6.28 -2.33
C SER A 128 8.09 6.91 -1.86
N ALA A 129 8.09 7.66 -0.74
CA ALA A 129 6.91 8.39 -0.28
C ALA A 129 6.45 9.47 -1.28
N THR A 130 7.41 10.12 -1.95
CA THR A 130 7.11 11.10 -3.00
C THR A 130 6.56 10.42 -4.26
N GLN A 131 7.10 9.26 -4.62
CA GLN A 131 6.57 8.43 -5.70
C GLN A 131 5.12 8.01 -5.43
N ASP A 132 4.82 7.60 -4.18
CA ASP A 132 3.46 7.22 -3.74
C ASP A 132 2.45 8.33 -4.00
N ILE A 133 2.79 9.58 -3.63
CA ILE A 133 1.93 10.75 -3.88
C ILE A 133 1.57 10.82 -5.37
N ALA A 134 2.57 10.72 -6.24
CA ALA A 134 2.36 10.82 -7.68
C ALA A 134 1.54 9.65 -8.24
N ILE A 135 1.75 8.41 -7.75
CA ILE A 135 1.03 7.22 -8.17
C ILE A 135 -0.44 7.27 -7.71
N ASP A 136 -0.70 7.66 -6.46
CA ASP A 136 -2.04 7.75 -5.91
C ASP A 136 -2.87 8.80 -6.68
N ALA A 137 -2.27 9.96 -6.96
CA ALA A 137 -2.88 10.99 -7.77
C ALA A 137 -3.13 10.53 -9.22
N TRP A 138 -2.12 9.93 -9.87
CA TRP A 138 -2.26 9.40 -11.23
C TRP A 138 -3.37 8.35 -11.33
N ARG A 139 -3.42 7.41 -10.39
CA ARG A 139 -4.46 6.38 -10.34
C ARG A 139 -5.85 7.00 -10.24
N THR A 140 -6.01 8.02 -9.40
CA THR A 140 -7.28 8.75 -9.23
C THR A 140 -7.67 9.47 -10.50
N ASP A 141 -6.71 10.13 -11.16
CA ASP A 141 -6.92 10.90 -12.39
C ASP A 141 -7.36 10.03 -13.58
N ILE A 142 -6.81 8.82 -13.72
CA ILE A 142 -7.14 7.92 -14.83
C ILE A 142 -8.36 7.03 -14.56
N SER A 143 -8.78 6.84 -13.31
CA SER A 143 -9.87 5.92 -12.95
C SER A 143 -11.24 6.58 -13.14
N LEU A 144 -12.14 5.88 -13.85
CA LEU A 144 -13.54 6.25 -13.92
C LEU A 144 -14.26 5.89 -12.60
N PRO A 145 -15.40 6.53 -12.27
CA PRO A 145 -16.15 6.19 -11.05
C PRO A 145 -16.46 4.68 -10.92
N GLU A 146 -16.80 4.03 -12.00
CA GLU A 146 -17.12 2.61 -12.06
C GLU A 146 -15.89 1.70 -11.90
N GLU A 147 -14.69 2.23 -12.19
CA GLU A 147 -13.41 1.52 -12.13
C GLU A 147 -12.73 1.62 -10.76
N ARG A 148 -13.23 2.45 -9.84
CA ARG A 148 -12.57 2.72 -8.53
C ARG A 148 -12.38 1.46 -7.70
N GLY A 149 -13.34 0.55 -7.70
CA GLY A 149 -13.22 -0.75 -7.01
C GLY A 149 -12.12 -1.64 -7.60
N PRO A 150 -12.18 -1.96 -8.90
CA PRO A 150 -11.10 -2.69 -9.58
C PRO A 150 -9.74 -2.01 -9.48
N ALA A 151 -9.66 -0.69 -9.58
CA ALA A 151 -8.42 0.06 -9.43
C ALA A 151 -7.83 -0.05 -8.01
N ALA A 152 -8.67 0.04 -6.99
CA ALA A 152 -8.25 -0.17 -5.60
C ALA A 152 -7.76 -1.62 -5.39
N ALA A 153 -8.43 -2.62 -5.96
CA ALA A 153 -8.00 -4.02 -5.90
C ALA A 153 -6.66 -4.23 -6.62
N ALA A 154 -6.51 -3.72 -7.84
CA ALA A 154 -5.27 -3.81 -8.62
C ALA A 154 -4.10 -3.15 -7.88
N THR A 155 -4.33 -1.99 -7.26
CA THR A 155 -3.36 -1.29 -6.42
C THR A 155 -2.91 -2.15 -5.23
N ASN A 156 -3.85 -2.65 -4.44
CA ASN A 156 -3.51 -3.43 -3.25
C ASN A 156 -2.82 -4.75 -3.60
N LEU A 157 -3.27 -5.41 -4.68
CA LEU A 157 -2.65 -6.65 -5.15
C LEU A 157 -1.21 -6.39 -5.62
N GLY A 158 -1.00 -5.40 -6.49
CA GLY A 158 0.32 -5.02 -6.99
C GLY A 158 1.26 -4.64 -5.86
N TYR A 159 0.82 -3.75 -4.97
CA TYR A 159 1.59 -3.32 -3.80
C TYR A 159 2.02 -4.49 -2.92
N ARG A 160 1.07 -5.31 -2.45
CA ARG A 160 1.36 -6.41 -1.51
C ARG A 160 2.21 -7.50 -2.14
N LEU A 161 1.84 -7.96 -3.34
CA LEU A 161 2.58 -9.03 -4.02
C LEU A 161 4.05 -8.65 -4.23
N PHE A 162 4.29 -7.48 -4.78
CA PHE A 162 5.66 -7.06 -5.07
C PHE A 162 6.44 -6.61 -3.84
N SER A 163 5.79 -6.14 -2.78
CA SER A 163 6.42 -5.91 -1.48
C SER A 163 7.01 -7.21 -0.93
N TYR A 164 6.22 -8.30 -0.91
CA TYR A 164 6.69 -9.59 -0.43
C TYR A 164 7.75 -10.22 -1.34
N LEU A 165 7.57 -10.13 -2.67
CA LEU A 165 8.56 -10.61 -3.63
C LEU A 165 9.89 -9.89 -3.49
N ALA A 166 9.87 -8.57 -3.30
CA ALA A 166 11.07 -7.76 -3.11
C ALA A 166 11.82 -8.16 -1.83
N LEU A 167 11.10 -8.33 -0.72
CA LEU A 167 11.69 -8.77 0.54
C LEU A 167 12.27 -10.19 0.42
N ALA A 168 11.51 -11.13 -0.14
CA ALA A 168 11.99 -12.50 -0.35
C ALA A 168 13.23 -12.54 -1.25
N CYS A 169 13.21 -11.81 -2.37
CA CYS A 169 14.35 -11.68 -3.27
C CYS A 169 15.57 -11.09 -2.54
N ALA A 170 15.37 -10.00 -1.77
CA ALA A 170 16.45 -9.38 -1.01
C ALA A 170 17.11 -10.36 -0.03
N LEU A 171 16.30 -11.09 0.75
CA LEU A 171 16.80 -12.05 1.75
C LEU A 171 17.49 -13.24 1.09
N ILE A 172 16.91 -13.84 0.05
CA ILE A 172 17.50 -14.98 -0.66
C ILE A 172 18.83 -14.57 -1.31
N VAL A 173 18.86 -13.46 -2.04
CA VAL A 173 20.08 -12.99 -2.69
C VAL A 173 21.13 -12.58 -1.65
N ALA A 174 20.72 -11.99 -0.53
CA ALA A 174 21.65 -11.63 0.55
C ALA A 174 22.29 -12.84 1.21
N ASP A 175 21.53 -13.92 1.41
CA ASP A 175 21.99 -15.15 2.03
C ASP A 175 23.06 -15.86 1.16
N TYR A 176 22.86 -15.93 -0.16
CA TYR A 176 23.78 -16.62 -1.08
C TYR A 176 24.92 -15.73 -1.61
N PHE A 177 24.68 -14.43 -1.81
CA PHE A 177 25.58 -13.53 -2.55
C PHE A 177 25.91 -12.23 -1.80
N GLY A 178 25.35 -12.05 -0.61
CA GLY A 178 25.56 -10.89 0.24
C GLY A 178 24.65 -9.70 -0.11
N TRP A 179 24.55 -8.80 0.86
CA TRP A 179 23.65 -7.65 0.82
C TRP A 179 23.92 -6.68 -0.34
N ARG A 180 25.20 -6.53 -0.72
CA ARG A 180 25.57 -5.68 -1.85
C ARG A 180 24.87 -6.11 -3.14
N LEU A 181 24.95 -7.40 -3.50
CA LEU A 181 24.31 -7.90 -4.72
C LEU A 181 22.78 -7.83 -4.59
N ALA A 182 22.23 -8.14 -3.40
CA ALA A 182 20.80 -8.02 -3.15
C ALA A 182 20.26 -6.63 -3.53
N PHE A 183 20.85 -5.57 -3.00
CA PHE A 183 20.40 -4.20 -3.30
C PHE A 183 20.69 -3.75 -4.73
N LEU A 184 21.76 -4.24 -5.38
CA LEU A 184 22.01 -3.97 -6.81
C LEU A 184 20.96 -4.64 -7.71
N VAL A 185 20.55 -5.88 -7.41
CA VAL A 185 19.45 -6.56 -8.13
C VAL A 185 18.16 -5.79 -7.97
N LEU A 186 17.88 -5.31 -6.77
CA LEU A 186 16.72 -4.51 -6.51
C LEU A 186 16.76 -3.14 -7.22
N ALA A 187 17.93 -2.49 -7.27
CA ALA A 187 18.11 -1.26 -8.05
C ALA A 187 17.84 -1.50 -9.55
N ALA A 188 18.36 -2.58 -10.11
CA ALA A 188 18.11 -2.97 -11.48
C ALA A 188 16.62 -3.28 -11.75
N ALA A 189 15.94 -3.98 -10.83
CA ALA A 189 14.51 -4.25 -10.95
C ALA A 189 13.66 -2.96 -10.93
N MET A 190 14.07 -1.92 -10.19
CA MET A 190 13.39 -0.61 -10.22
C MET A 190 13.42 0.04 -11.62
N LEU A 191 14.45 -0.19 -12.40
CA LEU A 191 14.54 0.32 -13.78
C LEU A 191 13.47 -0.30 -14.71
N LEU A 192 13.01 -1.53 -14.43
CA LEU A 192 11.88 -2.13 -15.15
C LEU A 192 10.58 -1.37 -14.91
N PHE A 193 10.38 -0.87 -13.67
CA PHE A 193 9.22 -0.03 -13.36
C PHE A 193 9.32 1.35 -14.02
N CYS A 194 10.54 1.89 -14.25
CA CYS A 194 10.72 3.09 -15.07
C CYS A 194 10.16 2.89 -16.48
N ALA A 195 10.47 1.75 -17.12
CA ALA A 195 9.93 1.41 -18.44
C ALA A 195 8.39 1.30 -18.40
N ALA A 196 7.84 0.65 -17.38
CA ALA A 196 6.39 0.56 -17.20
C ALA A 196 5.72 1.94 -17.02
N THR A 197 6.38 2.89 -16.32
CA THR A 197 5.90 4.27 -16.18
C THR A 197 5.84 5.02 -17.51
N VAL A 198 6.83 4.81 -18.38
CA VAL A 198 6.84 5.41 -19.72
C VAL A 198 5.68 4.89 -20.59
N LEU A 199 5.33 3.61 -20.43
CA LEU A 199 4.23 2.96 -21.16
C LEU A 199 2.85 3.21 -20.52
N ALA A 200 2.80 3.68 -19.27
CA ALA A 200 1.55 3.90 -18.54
C ALA A 200 0.67 4.96 -19.24
N PRO A 201 -0.67 4.84 -19.12
CA PRO A 201 -1.58 5.83 -19.68
C PRO A 201 -1.32 7.24 -19.12
N SER A 202 -1.37 8.25 -20.00
CA SER A 202 -1.29 9.65 -19.55
C SER A 202 -2.58 10.07 -18.85
N SER A 203 -2.46 10.84 -17.78
CA SER A 203 -3.60 11.56 -17.21
C SER A 203 -3.86 12.82 -18.05
N HIS A 204 -5.07 12.89 -18.64
CA HIS A 204 -5.50 14.06 -19.38
C HIS A 204 -6.44 14.92 -18.49
N ASN A 205 -6.38 16.24 -18.65
CA ASN A 205 -7.27 17.20 -17.97
C ASN A 205 -7.12 17.27 -16.45
N VAL A 206 -5.92 17.41 -15.96
CA VAL A 206 -5.69 17.64 -14.54
C VAL A 206 -5.66 19.13 -14.26
N TYR A 207 -6.47 19.58 -13.30
CA TYR A 207 -6.44 20.94 -12.78
C TYR A 207 -5.05 21.24 -12.20
N GLU A 208 -4.49 22.39 -12.55
CA GLU A 208 -3.22 22.86 -12.02
C GLU A 208 -3.45 23.97 -11.01
N PRO A 209 -3.19 23.75 -9.71
CA PRO A 209 -3.27 24.82 -8.72
C PRO A 209 -2.33 25.97 -9.08
N ARG A 210 -2.81 27.21 -9.03
CA ARG A 210 -2.00 28.39 -9.38
C ARG A 210 -1.02 28.77 -8.29
N THR A 211 -1.35 28.48 -7.03
CA THR A 211 -0.53 28.78 -5.86
C THR A 211 -0.41 27.56 -4.92
N LEU A 212 0.64 27.53 -4.07
CA LEU A 212 0.75 26.52 -3.01
C LEU A 212 -0.38 26.65 -1.97
N ALA A 213 -0.79 27.88 -1.66
CA ALA A 213 -1.93 28.10 -0.76
C ALA A 213 -3.22 27.48 -1.32
N GLU A 214 -3.46 27.60 -2.63
CA GLU A 214 -4.57 26.94 -3.32
C GLU A 214 -4.47 25.41 -3.22
N SER A 215 -3.28 24.85 -3.35
CA SER A 215 -3.05 23.39 -3.22
C SER A 215 -3.27 22.83 -1.80
N VAL A 216 -3.17 23.66 -0.76
CA VAL A 216 -3.33 23.26 0.64
C VAL A 216 -4.70 23.65 1.19
N ILE A 217 -5.07 24.91 1.02
CA ILE A 217 -6.25 25.49 1.70
C ILE A 217 -7.54 25.06 0.99
N GLU A 218 -7.57 25.06 -0.33
CA GLU A 218 -8.79 24.72 -1.06
C GLU A 218 -9.25 23.27 -0.85
N PRO A 219 -8.38 22.23 -0.93
CA PRO A 219 -8.80 20.85 -0.66
C PRO A 219 -9.36 20.68 0.75
N VAL A 220 -8.73 21.30 1.75
CA VAL A 220 -9.20 21.25 3.13
C VAL A 220 -10.52 21.98 3.28
N ARG A 221 -10.65 23.17 2.68
CA ARG A 221 -11.88 23.96 2.72
C ARG A 221 -13.03 23.28 1.99
N GLU A 222 -12.77 22.66 0.84
CA GLU A 222 -13.77 21.93 0.08
C GLU A 222 -14.21 20.65 0.82
N LEU A 223 -13.25 19.88 1.40
CA LEU A 223 -13.57 18.73 2.22
C LEU A 223 -14.43 19.12 3.42
N LEU A 224 -14.02 20.13 4.20
CA LEU A 224 -14.74 20.56 5.40
C LEU A 224 -16.05 21.30 5.07
N GLY A 225 -16.14 21.92 3.89
CA GLY A 225 -17.34 22.58 3.39
C GLY A 225 -18.40 21.62 2.83
N SER A 226 -18.06 20.35 2.61
CA SER A 226 -19.04 19.38 2.13
C SER A 226 -20.07 19.07 3.23
N PRO A 227 -21.37 18.94 2.92
CA PRO A 227 -22.42 18.77 3.93
C PRO A 227 -22.28 17.51 4.78
N ASN A 228 -21.45 16.56 4.35
CA ASN A 228 -21.22 15.27 5.04
C ASN A 228 -19.75 15.07 5.46
N ALA A 229 -18.90 16.10 5.44
CA ALA A 229 -17.47 16.00 5.73
C ALA A 229 -17.18 15.32 7.05
N LEU A 230 -17.81 15.79 8.13
CA LEU A 230 -17.60 15.24 9.47
C LEU A 230 -18.05 13.78 9.57
N ALA A 231 -19.19 13.44 8.96
CA ALA A 231 -19.66 12.05 8.91
C ALA A 231 -18.69 11.15 8.15
N LEU A 232 -18.15 11.61 7.04
CA LEU A 232 -17.17 10.87 6.23
C LEU A 232 -15.85 10.67 6.98
N ILE A 233 -15.31 11.73 7.60
CA ILE A 233 -14.11 11.64 8.45
C ILE A 233 -14.35 10.66 9.60
N PHE A 234 -15.51 10.73 10.25
CA PHE A 234 -15.87 9.84 11.34
C PHE A 234 -15.95 8.37 10.90
N VAL A 235 -16.56 8.09 9.74
CA VAL A 235 -16.60 6.74 9.15
C VAL A 235 -15.20 6.21 8.88
N VAL A 236 -14.32 7.01 8.25
CA VAL A 236 -12.93 6.63 7.98
C VAL A 236 -12.16 6.34 9.28
N LEU A 237 -12.30 7.20 10.28
CA LEU A 237 -11.65 7.03 11.59
C LEU A 237 -12.14 5.78 12.30
N LEU A 238 -13.46 5.57 12.39
CA LEU A 238 -14.04 4.38 13.05
C LEU A 238 -13.57 3.09 12.37
N PHE A 239 -13.57 3.08 11.04
CA PHE A 239 -13.10 1.93 10.27
C PHE A 239 -11.63 1.61 10.55
N LYS A 240 -10.77 2.62 10.56
CA LYS A 240 -9.32 2.47 10.77
C LYS A 240 -8.94 2.19 12.22
N ILE A 241 -9.63 2.77 13.19
CA ILE A 241 -9.37 2.53 14.62
C ILE A 241 -9.61 1.06 14.97
N GLY A 242 -10.75 0.49 14.56
CA GLY A 242 -11.07 -0.92 14.82
C GLY A 242 -10.04 -1.87 14.22
N ASP A 243 -9.66 -1.64 12.96
CA ASP A 243 -8.65 -2.43 12.24
C ASP A 243 -7.26 -2.32 12.90
N ALA A 244 -6.85 -1.11 13.31
CA ALA A 244 -5.57 -0.87 13.95
C ALA A 244 -5.45 -1.58 15.31
N PHE A 245 -6.52 -1.55 16.12
CA PHE A 245 -6.55 -2.26 17.41
C PHE A 245 -6.52 -3.77 17.21
N ALA A 246 -7.35 -4.31 16.33
CA ALA A 246 -7.38 -5.74 16.02
C ALA A 246 -6.01 -6.26 15.59
N ASN A 247 -5.34 -5.58 14.66
CA ASN A 247 -4.04 -5.98 14.18
C ASN A 247 -2.94 -5.93 15.25
N LYS A 248 -2.93 -4.91 16.13
CA LYS A 248 -1.93 -4.80 17.21
C LYS A 248 -2.09 -5.85 18.29
N LEU A 249 -3.33 -6.18 18.66
CA LEU A 249 -3.62 -7.12 19.72
C LEU A 249 -3.67 -8.57 19.25
N PHE A 250 -3.69 -8.81 17.94
CA PHE A 250 -3.85 -10.13 17.36
C PHE A 250 -2.78 -11.14 17.81
N THR A 251 -1.50 -10.79 17.70
CA THR A 251 -0.40 -11.70 18.07
C THR A 251 -0.41 -12.04 19.57
N PRO A 252 -0.48 -11.07 20.50
CA PRO A 252 -0.66 -11.38 21.93
C PRO A 252 -1.87 -12.27 22.20
N PHE A 253 -3.03 -11.94 21.61
CA PHE A 253 -4.26 -12.71 21.78
C PHE A 253 -4.10 -14.19 21.36
N VAL A 254 -3.51 -14.47 20.18
CA VAL A 254 -3.28 -15.83 19.72
C VAL A 254 -2.30 -16.58 20.60
N MET A 255 -1.32 -15.89 21.20
CA MET A 255 -0.42 -16.47 22.20
C MET A 255 -1.16 -16.80 23.51
N ASP A 256 -2.07 -15.93 23.98
CA ASP A 256 -2.87 -16.17 25.17
C ASP A 256 -3.84 -17.35 24.99
N VAL A 257 -4.34 -17.59 23.79
CA VAL A 257 -5.12 -18.82 23.45
C VAL A 257 -4.26 -20.10 23.48
N GLY A 258 -2.92 -19.96 23.57
CA GLY A 258 -2.00 -21.08 23.75
C GLY A 258 -1.25 -21.51 22.48
N PHE A 259 -1.20 -20.67 21.44
CA PHE A 259 -0.39 -20.94 20.26
C PHE A 259 1.04 -20.41 20.43
N SER A 260 2.02 -21.21 20.02
CA SER A 260 3.42 -20.83 20.06
C SER A 260 3.80 -19.79 18.98
N LYS A 261 4.91 -19.09 19.19
CA LYS A 261 5.46 -18.15 18.21
C LYS A 261 5.74 -18.82 16.86
N THR A 262 6.19 -20.07 16.89
CA THR A 262 6.45 -20.88 15.68
C THR A 262 5.15 -21.18 14.93
N GLU A 263 4.09 -21.59 15.62
CA GLU A 263 2.76 -21.84 15.01
C GLU A 263 2.19 -20.56 14.40
N ILE A 264 2.35 -19.42 15.06
CA ILE A 264 1.96 -18.11 14.49
C ILE A 264 2.72 -17.81 13.20
N GLY A 265 4.04 -18.03 13.18
CA GLY A 265 4.87 -17.77 12.00
C GLY A 265 4.56 -18.70 10.83
N THR A 266 4.37 -19.99 11.10
CA THR A 266 4.26 -21.03 10.07
C THR A 266 2.85 -21.30 9.58
N ILE A 267 1.82 -21.02 10.39
CA ILE A 267 0.42 -21.29 10.07
C ILE A 267 -0.37 -20.00 9.93
N VAL A 268 -0.34 -19.15 10.95
CA VAL A 268 -1.18 -17.94 10.99
C VAL A 268 -0.79 -16.93 9.93
N LYS A 269 0.51 -16.63 9.78
CA LYS A 269 1.00 -15.65 8.82
C LYS A 269 0.70 -16.00 7.36
N PRO A 270 0.90 -17.24 6.89
CA PRO A 270 0.47 -17.64 5.55
C PRO A 270 -1.03 -17.54 5.34
N LEU A 271 -1.87 -17.94 6.31
CA LEU A 271 -3.33 -17.81 6.22
C LEU A 271 -3.78 -16.34 6.18
N PHE A 272 -3.16 -15.49 6.99
CA PHE A 272 -3.33 -14.04 6.95
C PHE A 272 -3.08 -13.49 5.53
N THR A 273 -1.95 -13.85 4.94
CA THR A 273 -1.57 -13.39 3.60
C THR A 273 -2.56 -13.89 2.54
N ALA A 274 -2.89 -15.17 2.58
CA ALA A 274 -3.84 -15.78 1.64
C ALA A 274 -5.23 -15.15 1.75
N GLY A 275 -5.74 -14.97 2.97
CA GLY A 275 -7.01 -14.30 3.24
C GLY A 275 -7.03 -12.86 2.74
N SER A 276 -5.96 -12.11 3.01
CA SER A 276 -5.83 -10.73 2.55
C SER A 276 -5.81 -10.62 1.02
N LEU A 277 -5.07 -11.48 0.32
CA LEU A 277 -5.03 -11.49 -1.16
C LEU A 277 -6.40 -11.87 -1.75
N ALA A 278 -7.03 -12.91 -1.21
CA ALA A 278 -8.37 -13.33 -1.63
C ALA A 278 -9.39 -12.21 -1.40
N GLY A 279 -9.37 -11.56 -0.23
CA GLY A 279 -10.25 -10.45 0.11
C GLY A 279 -10.08 -9.23 -0.78
N VAL A 280 -8.84 -8.89 -1.17
CA VAL A 280 -8.56 -7.81 -2.13
C VAL A 280 -9.23 -8.10 -3.47
N LEU A 281 -9.05 -9.31 -4.00
CA LEU A 281 -9.66 -9.70 -5.29
C LEU A 281 -11.18 -9.73 -5.20
N LEU A 282 -11.75 -10.42 -4.21
CA LEU A 282 -13.19 -10.53 -4.01
C LEU A 282 -13.84 -9.17 -3.77
N GLY A 283 -13.22 -8.31 -2.93
CA GLY A 283 -13.72 -6.97 -2.64
C GLY A 283 -13.82 -6.11 -3.89
N GLY A 284 -12.78 -6.09 -4.73
CA GLY A 284 -12.80 -5.36 -6.00
C GLY A 284 -13.87 -5.87 -6.95
N LEU A 285 -14.01 -7.19 -7.07
CA LEU A 285 -15.00 -7.83 -7.97
C LEU A 285 -16.43 -7.62 -7.50
N VAL A 286 -16.71 -7.80 -6.22
CA VAL A 286 -18.05 -7.63 -5.64
C VAL A 286 -18.49 -6.17 -5.71
N MET A 287 -17.56 -5.22 -5.50
CA MET A 287 -17.86 -3.78 -5.55
C MET A 287 -18.34 -3.33 -6.94
N VAL A 288 -17.88 -3.96 -8.03
CA VAL A 288 -18.37 -3.67 -9.39
C VAL A 288 -19.89 -3.93 -9.50
N ARG A 289 -20.40 -4.93 -8.79
CA ARG A 289 -21.83 -5.29 -8.83
C ARG A 289 -22.68 -4.54 -7.83
N LEU A 290 -22.19 -4.39 -6.59
CA LEU A 290 -22.97 -3.79 -5.51
C LEU A 290 -22.90 -2.25 -5.51
N GLY A 291 -21.86 -1.68 -6.10
CA GLY A 291 -21.53 -0.26 -5.98
C GLY A 291 -20.89 0.07 -4.62
N LEU A 292 -20.32 1.27 -4.49
CA LEU A 292 -19.48 1.68 -3.37
C LEU A 292 -20.17 1.61 -2.01
N LEU A 293 -21.31 2.29 -1.85
CA LEU A 293 -21.98 2.41 -0.54
C LEU A 293 -22.51 1.06 -0.01
N ARG A 294 -23.11 0.24 -0.89
CA ARG A 294 -23.59 -1.08 -0.50
C ARG A 294 -22.42 -1.99 -0.14
N SER A 295 -21.32 -1.92 -0.88
CA SER A 295 -20.11 -2.70 -0.57
C SER A 295 -19.54 -2.31 0.77
N MET A 296 -19.43 -1.03 1.10
CA MET A 296 -18.95 -0.58 2.40
C MET A 296 -19.80 -1.14 3.55
N LEU A 297 -21.11 -1.04 3.46
CA LEU A 297 -22.02 -1.58 4.48
C LEU A 297 -21.88 -3.10 4.59
N THR A 298 -21.92 -3.83 3.47
CA THR A 298 -21.82 -5.29 3.46
C THR A 298 -20.49 -5.76 4.02
N PHE A 299 -19.37 -5.16 3.58
CA PHE A 299 -18.02 -5.55 4.03
C PHE A 299 -17.78 -5.15 5.47
N GLY A 300 -18.29 -3.99 5.93
CA GLY A 300 -18.24 -3.59 7.32
C GLY A 300 -18.99 -4.56 8.24
N VAL A 301 -20.19 -4.99 7.86
CA VAL A 301 -20.94 -6.00 8.59
C VAL A 301 -20.22 -7.35 8.58
N MET A 302 -19.69 -7.79 7.43
CA MET A 302 -18.90 -9.02 7.34
C MET A 302 -17.69 -8.99 8.27
N GLN A 303 -16.97 -7.87 8.33
CA GLN A 303 -15.81 -7.69 9.21
C GLN A 303 -16.24 -7.71 10.69
N ALA A 304 -17.32 -7.04 11.05
CA ALA A 304 -17.85 -7.06 12.41
C ALA A 304 -18.26 -8.48 12.85
N VAL A 305 -18.94 -9.21 11.96
CA VAL A 305 -19.35 -10.60 12.23
C VAL A 305 -18.15 -11.54 12.30
N SER A 306 -17.14 -11.36 11.42
CA SER A 306 -15.94 -12.20 11.45
C SER A 306 -15.14 -12.06 12.75
N ASN A 307 -15.15 -10.88 13.39
CA ASN A 307 -14.51 -10.68 14.69
C ASN A 307 -15.14 -11.51 15.81
N LEU A 308 -16.39 -11.96 15.68
CA LEU A 308 -17.01 -12.87 16.65
C LEU A 308 -16.31 -14.25 16.67
N LEU A 309 -15.63 -14.63 15.60
CA LEU A 309 -14.81 -15.86 15.57
C LEU A 309 -13.63 -15.76 16.55
N TYR A 310 -13.05 -14.57 16.75
CA TYR A 310 -12.03 -14.37 17.78
C TYR A 310 -12.62 -14.44 19.19
N CYS A 311 -13.84 -13.94 19.40
CA CYS A 311 -14.54 -14.15 20.67
C CYS A 311 -14.79 -15.64 20.94
N LEU A 312 -15.15 -16.41 19.90
CA LEU A 312 -15.31 -17.86 20.03
C LEU A 312 -13.97 -18.54 20.32
N MET A 313 -12.86 -18.11 19.70
CA MET A 313 -11.53 -18.61 20.03
C MET A 313 -11.11 -18.33 21.48
N ALA A 314 -11.54 -17.20 22.04
CA ALA A 314 -11.20 -16.83 23.43
C ALA A 314 -11.84 -17.76 24.47
N VAL A 315 -13.01 -18.33 24.18
CA VAL A 315 -13.76 -19.20 25.10
C VAL A 315 -13.64 -20.68 24.77
N ALA A 316 -13.18 -21.03 23.56
CA ALA A 316 -12.99 -22.40 23.14
C ALA A 316 -11.59 -22.93 23.55
N ALA A 317 -11.45 -24.25 23.67
CA ALA A 317 -10.12 -24.87 23.80
C ALA A 317 -9.29 -24.60 22.53
N LYS A 318 -7.95 -24.65 22.66
CA LYS A 318 -7.01 -24.51 21.53
C LYS A 318 -7.41 -25.40 20.35
N SER A 319 -7.74 -24.82 19.21
CA SER A 319 -8.17 -25.52 18.01
C SER A 319 -7.53 -24.88 16.76
N TYR A 320 -6.74 -25.66 16.04
CA TYR A 320 -6.11 -25.19 14.78
C TYR A 320 -7.14 -24.90 13.68
N VAL A 321 -8.24 -25.66 13.64
CA VAL A 321 -9.31 -25.45 12.66
C VAL A 321 -10.02 -24.15 12.93
N LEU A 322 -10.41 -23.88 14.19
CA LEU A 322 -11.09 -22.64 14.57
C LEU A 322 -10.18 -21.43 14.34
N MET A 323 -8.90 -21.53 14.70
CA MET A 323 -7.90 -20.49 14.43
C MET A 323 -7.76 -20.24 12.92
N GLY A 324 -7.61 -21.29 12.11
CA GLY A 324 -7.45 -21.16 10.67
C GLY A 324 -8.66 -20.50 10.00
N LEU A 325 -9.87 -20.91 10.39
CA LEU A 325 -11.11 -20.30 9.90
C LEU A 325 -11.27 -18.85 10.35
N ALA A 326 -11.01 -18.56 11.62
CA ALA A 326 -11.12 -17.20 12.17
C ALA A 326 -10.14 -16.26 11.45
N VAL A 327 -8.89 -16.63 11.32
CA VAL A 327 -7.86 -15.83 10.63
C VAL A 327 -8.20 -15.64 9.16
N LEU A 328 -8.56 -16.70 8.44
CA LEU A 328 -8.85 -16.62 7.01
C LEU A 328 -10.07 -15.74 6.72
N ILE A 329 -11.19 -16.00 7.41
CA ILE A 329 -12.46 -15.28 7.19
C ILE A 329 -12.32 -13.81 7.57
N GLU A 330 -11.70 -13.52 8.72
CA GLU A 330 -11.51 -12.14 9.17
C GLU A 330 -10.63 -11.36 8.19
N HIS A 331 -9.51 -11.95 7.72
CA HIS A 331 -8.60 -11.25 6.81
C HIS A 331 -9.17 -11.08 5.40
N VAL A 332 -10.04 -11.98 4.96
CA VAL A 332 -10.84 -11.77 3.75
C VAL A 332 -11.77 -10.58 3.94
N ALA A 333 -12.54 -10.55 5.02
CA ALA A 333 -13.50 -9.47 5.31
C ALA A 333 -12.80 -8.10 5.50
N ALA A 334 -11.72 -8.07 6.28
CA ALA A 334 -10.92 -6.86 6.51
C ALA A 334 -10.30 -6.30 5.21
N ALA A 335 -9.78 -7.19 4.34
CA ALA A 335 -9.23 -6.77 3.06
C ALA A 335 -10.32 -6.25 2.10
N MET A 336 -11.51 -6.87 2.06
CA MET A 336 -12.66 -6.37 1.31
C MET A 336 -13.08 -4.98 1.82
N GLY A 337 -13.16 -4.80 3.14
CA GLY A 337 -13.46 -3.52 3.77
C GLY A 337 -12.44 -2.43 3.44
N ASN A 338 -11.14 -2.77 3.47
CA ASN A 338 -10.08 -1.84 3.12
C ASN A 338 -10.15 -1.38 1.65
N ILE A 339 -10.50 -2.28 0.70
CA ILE A 339 -10.73 -1.91 -0.70
C ILE A 339 -11.89 -0.92 -0.84
N ALA A 340 -12.99 -1.14 -0.12
CA ALA A 340 -14.13 -0.23 -0.15
C ALA A 340 -13.75 1.15 0.45
N LEU A 341 -12.96 1.17 1.52
CA LEU A 341 -12.46 2.40 2.12
C LEU A 341 -11.55 3.18 1.17
N VAL A 342 -10.60 2.51 0.51
CA VAL A 342 -9.73 3.14 -0.49
C VAL A 342 -10.55 3.71 -1.65
N ALA A 343 -11.55 2.96 -2.14
CA ALA A 343 -12.44 3.43 -3.19
C ALA A 343 -13.32 4.62 -2.72
N LEU A 344 -13.73 4.67 -1.45
CA LEU A 344 -14.43 5.82 -0.87
C LEU A 344 -13.53 7.05 -0.84
N ILE A 345 -12.31 6.92 -0.36
CA ILE A 345 -11.33 8.02 -0.34
C ILE A 345 -11.11 8.56 -1.75
N MET A 346 -10.92 7.67 -2.74
CA MET A 346 -10.83 8.07 -4.15
C MET A 346 -12.10 8.78 -4.67
N ALA A 347 -13.28 8.38 -4.16
CA ALA A 347 -14.54 9.00 -4.54
C ALA A 347 -14.75 10.40 -3.95
N MET A 348 -14.13 10.64 -2.78
CA MET A 348 -14.17 11.93 -2.07
C MET A 348 -13.15 12.94 -2.63
N CYS A 349 -12.05 12.45 -3.20
CA CYS A 349 -11.06 13.32 -3.82
C CYS A 349 -11.66 14.03 -5.04
N ASP A 350 -11.66 15.37 -5.03
CA ASP A 350 -11.85 16.12 -6.25
C ASP A 350 -10.64 15.87 -7.17
N ARG A 351 -10.90 15.62 -8.45
CA ARG A 351 -9.83 15.39 -9.44
C ARG A 351 -8.88 16.57 -9.60
N ARG A 352 -9.27 17.74 -9.12
CA ARG A 352 -8.41 18.94 -9.09
C ARG A 352 -7.28 18.82 -8.06
N TYR A 353 -7.51 18.07 -6.96
CA TYR A 353 -6.62 17.95 -5.81
C TYR A 353 -6.39 16.45 -5.46
N SER A 354 -5.92 15.65 -6.41
CA SER A 354 -5.83 14.21 -6.29
C SER A 354 -4.54 13.69 -5.64
N ALA A 355 -3.59 14.57 -5.30
CA ALA A 355 -2.32 14.22 -4.64
C ALA A 355 -2.40 14.14 -3.11
#